data_4808c5339c85cc3b27442879a6a0c8f2
#
_entry.id   4808c5339c85cc3b27442879a6a0c8f2
#
_cell.length_a   1.000
_cell.length_b   1.000
_cell.length_c   1.000
_cell.angle_alpha   90.00
_cell.angle_beta   90.00
_cell.angle_gamma   90.00
#
_symmetry.space_group_name_H-M   'P 1'
#
loop_
_entity.id
_entity.type
_entity.pdbx_description
1 polymer ?
#
loop_
_entity_poly.entity_id
_entity_poly.type
_entity_poly.pdbx_seq_one_letter_code
_entity_poly.pdbx_strand_id
1 'polypeptide(L)'
;MKKFTSKYFHELLVFTKQPTAEMTETYEHKTDIVLAKDGTESRTALRSKPRATYAFKFSEDSNEAQGLYNVFHDKLRDKYAVPVWTQSLKLKENTPEYSTELIFEGKDALYVDWALIDLDVMIYGMAILYESEDNFEVVEVGFRPEWDDLNEYTVVALDIGTKTKKSWPSGTVVMPLRPCYISDKVMQSRRGLTNAYTLTFQVLNNAVLDEDTPETVEDIDVYLTQYLSSENAVRAIDFDSEIDSFDPLLGRFYKRTTWLNNRVGSSMRVVTTNLKEYYDARKRFQRHRGKFRPFWYPSFEDNLKIIEVNNDKIEAIDDGMSDKYKYLYVMRVSTGEPSSFAIISVVRKPDGTMTITLDRTVDIDVNDIQYVSYITYCRMDTDNLSLSWVGNGVSVSNWRIVELAPSTKKLLT
;
A
#
# COMPACT_ATOMS: atom_id res chain seq x y z
N MET A 1 -27.52 -18.34 -2.20
CA MET A 1 -26.16 -18.35 -2.80
C MET A 1 -26.09 -19.42 -3.86
N LYS A 2 -25.59 -19.11 -5.05
CA LYS A 2 -25.41 -20.05 -6.14
C LYS A 2 -24.01 -20.68 -6.03
N LYS A 3 -23.90 -21.95 -6.46
CA LYS A 3 -22.63 -22.66 -6.59
C LYS A 3 -21.99 -22.32 -7.92
N PHE A 4 -20.68 -22.13 -7.90
CA PHE A 4 -19.84 -21.99 -9.08
C PHE A 4 -18.70 -22.99 -9.01
N THR A 5 -18.42 -23.67 -10.11
CA THR A 5 -17.29 -24.60 -10.21
C THR A 5 -16.23 -23.97 -11.06
N SER A 6 -15.13 -23.59 -10.43
CA SER A 6 -13.94 -23.11 -11.10
C SER A 6 -13.02 -24.26 -11.47
N LYS A 7 -12.34 -24.15 -12.59
CA LYS A 7 -11.31 -25.11 -13.02
C LYS A 7 -10.20 -25.29 -11.97
N TYR A 8 -9.90 -24.23 -11.19
CA TYR A 8 -8.76 -24.20 -10.26
C TYR A 8 -9.16 -24.32 -8.80
N PHE A 9 -10.36 -23.85 -8.43
CA PHE A 9 -10.78 -23.76 -7.02
C PHE A 9 -11.88 -24.74 -6.65
N HIS A 10 -12.27 -25.63 -7.59
CA HIS A 10 -13.38 -26.53 -7.42
C HIS A 10 -14.72 -25.82 -7.16
N GLU A 11 -15.50 -26.32 -6.21
CA GLU A 11 -16.80 -25.76 -5.88
C GLU A 11 -16.67 -24.58 -4.93
N LEU A 12 -17.23 -23.42 -5.31
CA LEU A 12 -17.29 -22.20 -4.54
C LEU A 12 -18.73 -21.75 -4.35
N LEU A 13 -19.06 -21.18 -3.21
CA LEU A 13 -20.31 -20.48 -2.98
C LEU A 13 -20.15 -18.99 -3.33
N VAL A 14 -20.89 -18.50 -4.31
CA VAL A 14 -20.80 -17.08 -4.69
C VAL A 14 -21.51 -16.23 -3.65
N PHE A 15 -20.76 -15.33 -3.02
CA PHE A 15 -21.28 -14.41 -2.01
C PHE A 15 -21.68 -13.10 -2.67
N THR A 16 -22.99 -12.89 -2.93
CA THR A 16 -23.50 -11.77 -3.73
C THR A 16 -24.09 -10.63 -2.90
N LYS A 17 -24.10 -10.75 -1.58
CA LYS A 17 -24.60 -9.69 -0.70
C LYS A 17 -23.72 -8.45 -0.79
N GLN A 18 -24.34 -7.31 -1.00
CA GLN A 18 -23.65 -6.02 -1.06
C GLN A 18 -23.35 -5.50 0.35
N PRO A 19 -22.12 -5.09 0.66
CA PRO A 19 -21.81 -4.47 1.94
C PRO A 19 -22.46 -3.09 2.06
N THR A 20 -22.86 -2.73 3.28
CA THR A 20 -23.60 -1.47 3.54
C THR A 20 -22.70 -0.26 3.65
N ALA A 21 -21.55 -0.38 4.29
CA ALA A 21 -20.54 0.68 4.44
C ALA A 21 -19.28 0.11 5.10
N GLU A 22 -18.21 0.91 5.11
CA GLU A 22 -16.94 0.60 5.79
C GLU A 22 -16.37 -0.76 5.38
N MET A 23 -15.77 -0.81 4.23
CA MET A 23 -15.00 -1.97 3.79
C MET A 23 -13.55 -1.75 4.19
N THR A 24 -12.90 -2.80 4.71
CA THR A 24 -11.47 -2.77 5.02
C THR A 24 -10.77 -3.90 4.30
N GLU A 25 -9.70 -3.56 3.62
CA GLU A 25 -8.78 -4.51 3.02
C GLU A 25 -7.46 -4.49 3.78
N THR A 26 -6.94 -5.66 4.12
CA THR A 26 -5.65 -5.77 4.81
C THR A 26 -4.74 -6.70 4.04
N TYR A 27 -3.51 -6.24 3.81
CA TYR A 27 -2.42 -7.02 3.19
C TYR A 27 -1.31 -7.18 4.21
N GLU A 28 -1.05 -8.43 4.63
CA GLU A 28 -0.12 -8.76 5.70
C GLU A 28 1.10 -9.50 5.17
N HIS A 29 2.27 -8.90 5.29
CA HIS A 29 3.55 -9.60 5.25
C HIS A 29 3.89 -10.19 6.62
N LYS A 30 5.05 -10.83 6.75
CA LYS A 30 5.58 -11.26 8.03
C LYS A 30 7.09 -11.22 8.00
N THR A 31 7.65 -10.36 8.85
CA THR A 31 9.08 -10.17 8.98
C THR A 31 9.53 -10.51 10.39
N ASP A 32 10.57 -11.31 10.50
CA ASP A 32 11.27 -11.50 11.77
C ASP A 32 12.41 -10.48 11.88
N ILE A 33 12.52 -9.82 13.02
CA ILE A 33 13.50 -8.77 13.27
C ILE A 33 14.28 -9.10 14.54
N VAL A 34 15.58 -9.28 14.40
CA VAL A 34 16.49 -9.39 15.50
C VAL A 34 17.19 -8.04 15.69
N LEU A 35 16.93 -7.39 16.82
CA LEU A 35 17.51 -6.09 17.18
C LEU A 35 18.75 -6.32 18.04
N ALA A 36 19.89 -5.79 17.62
CA ALA A 36 21.12 -5.79 18.41
C ALA A 36 21.13 -4.61 19.40
N LYS A 37 21.94 -4.70 20.45
CA LYS A 37 22.03 -3.67 21.50
C LYS A 37 22.52 -2.30 21.01
N ASP A 38 23.22 -2.25 19.89
CA ASP A 38 23.68 -1.01 19.26
C ASP A 38 22.62 -0.36 18.36
N GLY A 39 21.44 -0.95 18.27
CA GLY A 39 20.34 -0.49 17.44
C GLY A 39 20.35 -1.02 16.01
N THR A 40 21.31 -1.90 15.65
CA THR A 40 21.30 -2.55 14.34
C THR A 40 20.25 -3.64 14.26
N GLU A 41 19.70 -3.88 13.06
CA GLU A 41 18.67 -4.87 12.81
C GLU A 41 19.11 -5.91 11.78
N SER A 42 18.87 -7.19 12.08
CA SER A 42 18.83 -8.27 11.10
C SER A 42 17.37 -8.61 10.82
N ARG A 43 16.99 -8.71 9.55
CA ARG A 43 15.60 -8.89 9.11
C ARG A 43 15.47 -10.09 8.19
N THR A 44 14.45 -10.89 8.41
CA THR A 44 14.16 -12.08 7.59
C THR A 44 12.69 -12.05 7.18
N ALA A 45 12.41 -12.06 5.88
CA ALA A 45 11.06 -12.18 5.37
C ALA A 45 10.56 -13.62 5.53
N LEU A 46 9.52 -13.82 6.33
CA LEU A 46 8.90 -15.14 6.55
C LEU A 46 7.81 -15.46 5.53
N ARG A 47 7.41 -14.47 4.70
CA ARG A 47 6.46 -14.63 3.60
C ARG A 47 6.95 -13.89 2.37
N SER A 48 6.90 -14.57 1.22
CA SER A 48 7.21 -13.96 -0.09
C SER A 48 6.03 -13.14 -0.63
N LYS A 49 4.80 -13.51 -0.27
CA LYS A 49 3.54 -12.87 -0.71
C LYS A 49 2.75 -12.37 0.50
N PRO A 50 2.03 -11.25 0.38
CA PRO A 50 1.15 -10.80 1.44
C PRO A 50 -0.06 -11.72 1.57
N ARG A 51 -0.58 -11.86 2.77
CA ARG A 51 -1.87 -12.49 3.02
C ARG A 51 -2.94 -11.39 2.94
N ALA A 52 -3.93 -11.55 2.06
CA ALA A 52 -5.02 -10.60 1.93
C ALA A 52 -6.24 -11.02 2.76
N THR A 53 -6.88 -10.04 3.37
CA THR A 53 -8.10 -10.20 4.17
C THR A 53 -9.06 -9.06 3.85
N TYR A 54 -10.35 -9.37 3.64
CA TYR A 54 -11.41 -8.40 3.44
C TYR A 54 -12.39 -8.44 4.59
N ALA A 55 -12.65 -7.31 5.22
CA ALA A 55 -13.67 -7.17 6.26
C ALA A 55 -14.81 -6.30 5.75
N PHE A 56 -16.01 -6.86 5.72
CA PHE A 56 -17.23 -6.22 5.23
C PHE A 56 -18.30 -6.19 6.30
N LYS A 57 -19.06 -5.10 6.34
CA LYS A 57 -20.24 -4.95 7.18
C LYS A 57 -21.50 -5.08 6.32
N PHE A 58 -22.45 -5.86 6.81
CA PHE A 58 -23.75 -6.08 6.18
C PHE A 58 -24.85 -5.71 7.17
N SER A 59 -25.92 -5.13 6.66
CA SER A 59 -27.10 -4.81 7.46
C SER A 59 -28.34 -5.37 6.74
N GLU A 60 -29.08 -6.23 7.42
CA GLU A 60 -30.18 -6.98 6.87
C GLU A 60 -31.42 -6.84 7.74
N ASP A 61 -32.61 -6.94 7.14
CA ASP A 61 -33.82 -7.12 7.91
C ASP A 61 -33.90 -8.52 8.57
N SER A 62 -34.89 -8.74 9.41
CA SER A 62 -34.99 -9.99 10.17
C SER A 62 -35.22 -11.23 9.28
N ASN A 63 -35.83 -11.08 8.11
CA ASN A 63 -36.12 -12.23 7.20
C ASN A 63 -34.88 -12.61 6.41
N GLU A 64 -34.17 -11.63 5.85
CA GLU A 64 -32.90 -11.85 5.13
C GLU A 64 -31.80 -12.34 6.05
N ALA A 65 -31.76 -11.81 7.27
CA ALA A 65 -30.83 -12.24 8.30
C ALA A 65 -30.98 -13.72 8.68
N GLN A 66 -32.21 -14.28 8.66
CA GLN A 66 -32.44 -15.69 8.91
C GLN A 66 -31.82 -16.56 7.81
N GLY A 67 -31.86 -16.12 6.55
CA GLY A 67 -31.20 -16.80 5.45
C GLY A 67 -29.67 -16.88 5.63
N LEU A 68 -29.04 -15.78 6.01
CA LEU A 68 -27.62 -15.73 6.32
C LEU A 68 -27.26 -16.58 7.55
N TYR A 69 -28.07 -16.54 8.59
CA TYR A 69 -27.88 -17.36 9.80
C TYR A 69 -27.80 -18.86 9.43
N ASN A 70 -28.73 -19.36 8.61
CA ASN A 70 -28.72 -20.74 8.17
C ASN A 70 -27.48 -21.08 7.35
N VAL A 71 -27.04 -20.16 6.48
CA VAL A 71 -25.80 -20.34 5.70
C VAL A 71 -24.59 -20.45 6.63
N PHE A 72 -24.47 -19.58 7.62
CA PHE A 72 -23.33 -19.61 8.54
C PHE A 72 -23.36 -20.85 9.45
N HIS A 73 -24.53 -21.31 9.82
CA HIS A 73 -24.67 -22.53 10.62
C HIS A 73 -24.16 -23.76 9.87
N ASP A 74 -24.52 -23.91 8.58
CA ASP A 74 -24.25 -25.14 7.81
C ASP A 74 -22.98 -25.05 6.98
N LYS A 75 -22.59 -23.86 6.52
CA LYS A 75 -21.59 -23.66 5.46
C LYS A 75 -20.44 -22.72 5.83
N LEU A 76 -20.25 -22.43 7.12
CA LEU A 76 -19.18 -21.54 7.57
C LEU A 76 -17.79 -21.99 7.11
N ARG A 77 -17.59 -23.30 6.92
CA ARG A 77 -16.31 -23.91 6.52
C ARG A 77 -16.14 -24.04 5.00
N ASP A 78 -17.16 -23.70 4.23
CA ASP A 78 -17.10 -23.78 2.77
C ASP A 78 -16.21 -22.69 2.20
N LYS A 79 -15.79 -22.88 0.96
CA LYS A 79 -15.07 -21.87 0.19
C LYS A 79 -16.07 -20.94 -0.49
N TYR A 80 -15.78 -19.64 -0.42
CA TYR A 80 -16.60 -18.61 -1.00
C TYR A 80 -15.88 -17.91 -2.16
N ALA A 81 -16.62 -17.56 -3.21
CA ALA A 81 -16.19 -16.58 -4.19
C ALA A 81 -16.76 -15.21 -3.78
N VAL A 82 -15.89 -14.31 -3.35
CA VAL A 82 -16.25 -13.01 -2.77
C VAL A 82 -15.91 -11.89 -3.74
N PRO A 83 -16.89 -11.04 -4.15
CA PRO A 83 -16.62 -9.87 -4.96
C PRO A 83 -15.75 -8.86 -4.24
N VAL A 84 -14.77 -8.31 -4.93
CA VAL A 84 -13.98 -7.19 -4.43
C VAL A 84 -14.72 -5.90 -4.78
N TRP A 85 -15.66 -5.52 -3.95
CA TRP A 85 -16.57 -4.38 -4.16
C TRP A 85 -15.84 -3.05 -4.37
N THR A 86 -14.66 -2.92 -3.79
CA THR A 86 -13.79 -1.74 -3.89
C THR A 86 -13.14 -1.57 -5.26
N GLN A 87 -13.11 -2.63 -6.06
CA GLN A 87 -12.53 -2.65 -7.41
C GLN A 87 -13.64 -2.81 -8.48
N SER A 88 -14.80 -2.22 -8.23
CA SER A 88 -15.93 -2.30 -9.16
C SER A 88 -15.78 -1.35 -10.33
N LEU A 89 -16.03 -1.86 -11.54
CA LEU A 89 -16.08 -1.10 -12.79
C LEU A 89 -17.43 -1.27 -13.46
N LYS A 90 -17.70 -0.47 -14.48
CA LYS A 90 -18.92 -0.56 -15.30
C LYS A 90 -18.57 -0.88 -16.74
N LEU A 91 -19.38 -1.75 -17.36
CA LEU A 91 -19.27 -2.00 -18.79
C LEU A 91 -19.55 -0.71 -19.58
N LYS A 92 -18.71 -0.40 -20.55
CA LYS A 92 -18.88 0.73 -21.45
C LYS A 92 -20.04 0.50 -22.42
N GLU A 93 -20.15 -0.69 -22.96
CA GLU A 93 -21.13 -1.06 -23.97
C GLU A 93 -21.85 -2.36 -23.65
N ASN A 94 -22.89 -2.66 -24.41
CA ASN A 94 -23.62 -3.90 -24.27
C ASN A 94 -22.72 -5.09 -24.64
N THR A 95 -22.61 -6.05 -23.72
CA THR A 95 -21.89 -7.31 -23.99
C THR A 95 -22.88 -8.34 -24.48
N PRO A 96 -22.74 -8.86 -25.71
CA PRO A 96 -23.65 -9.86 -26.24
C PRO A 96 -23.47 -11.24 -25.54
N GLU A 97 -24.47 -12.09 -25.68
CA GLU A 97 -24.35 -13.50 -25.30
C GLU A 97 -23.21 -14.17 -26.09
N TYR A 98 -22.46 -15.04 -25.43
CA TYR A 98 -21.28 -15.73 -25.96
C TYR A 98 -20.06 -14.83 -26.23
N SER A 99 -20.03 -13.62 -25.69
CA SER A 99 -18.86 -12.78 -25.75
C SER A 99 -17.68 -13.39 -24.98
N THR A 100 -16.48 -13.16 -25.49
CA THR A 100 -15.20 -13.51 -24.85
C THR A 100 -14.47 -12.27 -24.32
N GLU A 101 -15.06 -11.09 -24.45
CA GLU A 101 -14.45 -9.83 -24.04
C GLU A 101 -15.46 -8.98 -23.25
N LEU A 102 -14.92 -8.25 -22.27
CA LEU A 102 -15.63 -7.22 -21.50
C LEU A 102 -14.94 -5.88 -21.72
N ILE A 103 -15.69 -4.86 -22.13
CA ILE A 103 -15.14 -3.57 -22.52
C ILE A 103 -15.45 -2.51 -21.47
N PHE A 104 -14.39 -1.83 -20.99
CA PHE A 104 -14.44 -0.79 -19.97
C PHE A 104 -14.01 0.57 -20.54
N GLU A 105 -14.52 1.64 -19.95
CA GLU A 105 -14.10 2.99 -20.26
C GLU A 105 -12.91 3.40 -19.38
N GLY A 106 -11.92 4.05 -20.00
CA GLY A 106 -10.75 4.57 -19.31
C GLY A 106 -9.73 3.50 -18.88
N LYS A 107 -8.78 3.94 -18.06
CA LYS A 107 -7.62 3.15 -17.64
C LYS A 107 -7.83 2.36 -16.35
N ASP A 108 -8.93 2.55 -15.67
CA ASP A 108 -9.17 1.98 -14.34
C ASP A 108 -9.14 0.45 -14.34
N ALA A 109 -9.54 -0.18 -15.46
CA ALA A 109 -9.49 -1.63 -15.62
C ALA A 109 -8.07 -2.22 -15.56
N LEU A 110 -7.03 -1.41 -15.79
CA LEU A 110 -5.63 -1.81 -15.68
C LEU A 110 -5.16 -1.95 -14.23
N TYR A 111 -5.85 -1.25 -13.32
CA TYR A 111 -5.49 -1.17 -11.89
C TYR A 111 -6.34 -2.09 -11.02
N VAL A 112 -7.10 -2.99 -11.65
CA VAL A 112 -7.92 -4.01 -10.99
C VAL A 112 -7.21 -5.35 -11.02
N ASP A 113 -7.34 -6.10 -9.94
CA ASP A 113 -6.71 -7.43 -9.80
C ASP A 113 -7.54 -8.52 -10.51
N TRP A 114 -7.60 -8.50 -11.84
CA TRP A 114 -8.38 -9.47 -12.60
C TRP A 114 -7.83 -10.88 -12.56
N ALA A 115 -6.54 -11.04 -12.75
CA ALA A 115 -5.86 -12.32 -12.78
C ALA A 115 -5.00 -12.51 -11.54
N LEU A 116 -4.94 -13.74 -11.04
CA LEU A 116 -4.02 -14.14 -9.98
C LEU A 116 -2.75 -14.64 -10.63
N ILE A 117 -1.66 -13.91 -10.45
CA ILE A 117 -0.34 -14.35 -10.88
C ILE A 117 0.33 -15.02 -9.68
N ASP A 118 0.58 -16.32 -9.77
CA ASP A 118 1.54 -16.99 -8.91
C ASP A 118 2.93 -16.92 -9.54
N LEU A 119 4.00 -16.86 -8.74
CA LEU A 119 5.38 -16.72 -9.24
C LEU A 119 5.76 -17.82 -10.24
N ASP A 120 5.13 -18.98 -10.17
CA ASP A 120 5.46 -20.13 -11.00
C ASP A 120 4.36 -20.53 -12.00
N VAL A 121 3.13 -20.04 -11.85
CA VAL A 121 1.98 -20.42 -12.70
C VAL A 121 1.00 -19.28 -12.84
N MET A 122 0.65 -18.91 -14.06
CA MET A 122 -0.47 -18.00 -14.31
C MET A 122 -1.77 -18.70 -13.93
N ILE A 123 -2.40 -18.24 -12.85
CA ILE A 123 -3.71 -18.73 -12.41
C ILE A 123 -4.76 -17.77 -12.96
N TYR A 124 -5.72 -18.29 -13.70
CA TYR A 124 -6.86 -17.52 -14.17
C TYR A 124 -7.61 -16.90 -13.00
N GLY A 125 -7.97 -15.64 -13.16
CA GLY A 125 -8.83 -14.95 -12.22
C GLY A 125 -10.31 -15.29 -12.44
N MET A 126 -11.14 -14.72 -11.62
CA MET A 126 -12.60 -14.77 -11.77
C MET A 126 -13.16 -13.36 -11.68
N ALA A 127 -14.17 -13.08 -12.47
CA ALA A 127 -14.94 -11.85 -12.37
C ALA A 127 -16.44 -12.16 -12.27
N ILE A 128 -17.19 -11.23 -11.69
CA ILE A 128 -18.62 -11.27 -11.62
C ILE A 128 -19.21 -10.09 -12.39
N LEU A 129 -20.13 -10.36 -13.32
CA LEU A 129 -21.05 -9.39 -13.88
C LEU A 129 -22.25 -9.35 -12.95
N TYR A 130 -22.57 -8.19 -12.41
CA TYR A 130 -23.50 -8.05 -11.30
C TYR A 130 -24.53 -6.95 -11.57
N GLU A 131 -25.79 -7.30 -11.44
CA GLU A 131 -26.92 -6.37 -11.47
C GLU A 131 -27.69 -6.42 -10.14
N SER A 132 -27.87 -7.63 -9.59
CA SER A 132 -28.50 -7.85 -8.28
C SER A 132 -28.03 -9.20 -7.69
N GLU A 133 -28.42 -9.47 -6.45
CA GLU A 133 -28.09 -10.74 -5.75
C GLU A 133 -28.55 -11.98 -6.48
N ASP A 134 -29.66 -11.89 -7.22
CA ASP A 134 -30.22 -12.99 -7.99
C ASP A 134 -29.82 -12.96 -9.48
N ASN A 135 -29.42 -11.78 -9.98
CA ASN A 135 -29.05 -11.56 -11.36
C ASN A 135 -27.56 -11.23 -11.50
N PHE A 136 -26.77 -12.26 -11.61
CA PHE A 136 -25.32 -12.18 -11.80
C PHE A 136 -24.81 -13.36 -12.64
N GLU A 137 -23.60 -13.19 -13.16
CA GLU A 137 -22.85 -14.23 -13.86
C GLU A 137 -21.40 -14.19 -13.45
N VAL A 138 -20.80 -15.38 -13.25
CA VAL A 138 -19.37 -15.52 -12.98
C VAL A 138 -18.68 -15.99 -14.24
N VAL A 139 -17.60 -15.31 -14.59
CA VAL A 139 -16.72 -15.61 -15.72
C VAL A 139 -15.29 -15.83 -15.24
N GLU A 140 -14.56 -16.71 -15.93
CA GLU A 140 -13.12 -16.86 -15.70
C GLU A 140 -12.37 -15.83 -16.55
N VAL A 141 -11.37 -15.18 -15.97
CA VAL A 141 -10.55 -14.16 -16.63
C VAL A 141 -9.29 -14.84 -17.13
N GLY A 142 -9.02 -14.74 -18.42
CA GLY A 142 -7.86 -15.36 -19.06
C GLY A 142 -6.57 -14.61 -18.86
N PHE A 143 -6.58 -13.32 -19.14
CA PHE A 143 -5.40 -12.46 -19.09
C PHE A 143 -5.72 -11.13 -18.42
N ARG A 144 -4.68 -10.52 -17.84
CA ARG A 144 -4.73 -9.14 -17.41
C ARG A 144 -4.72 -8.24 -18.64
N PRO A 145 -5.51 -7.16 -18.69
CA PRO A 145 -5.39 -6.18 -19.77
C PRO A 145 -3.98 -5.64 -19.81
N GLU A 146 -3.36 -5.64 -20.99
CA GLU A 146 -2.04 -5.05 -21.21
C GLU A 146 -2.19 -3.59 -21.61
N TRP A 147 -1.23 -2.78 -21.16
CA TRP A 147 -1.10 -1.39 -21.53
C TRP A 147 -0.22 -1.29 -22.78
N ASP A 148 -0.71 -0.61 -23.80
CA ASP A 148 0.09 -0.21 -24.96
C ASP A 148 0.29 1.31 -24.91
N ASP A 149 1.52 1.75 -24.63
CA ASP A 149 1.88 3.17 -24.50
C ASP A 149 1.72 3.99 -25.81
N LEU A 150 1.56 3.31 -26.93
CA LEU A 150 1.51 3.94 -28.27
C LEU A 150 0.13 4.50 -28.64
N ASN A 151 -0.92 4.14 -27.91
CA ASN A 151 -2.27 4.62 -28.18
C ASN A 151 -2.90 5.22 -26.91
N GLU A 152 -3.46 6.42 -27.03
CA GLU A 152 -4.34 7.01 -25.99
C GLU A 152 -5.64 6.21 -25.93
N TYR A 153 -5.61 5.02 -25.30
CA TYR A 153 -6.81 4.20 -25.20
C TYR A 153 -7.83 4.83 -24.25
N THR A 154 -8.97 5.16 -24.81
CA THR A 154 -10.17 5.48 -24.03
C THR A 154 -10.93 4.22 -23.58
N VAL A 155 -10.45 3.03 -23.95
CA VAL A 155 -11.16 1.76 -23.77
C VAL A 155 -10.17 0.65 -23.45
N VAL A 156 -10.48 -0.18 -22.47
CA VAL A 156 -9.74 -1.38 -22.12
C VAL A 156 -10.63 -2.60 -22.27
N ALA A 157 -10.15 -3.59 -23.02
CA ALA A 157 -10.80 -4.89 -23.18
C ALA A 157 -10.19 -5.91 -22.20
N LEU A 158 -11.05 -6.61 -21.47
CA LEU A 158 -10.68 -7.74 -20.60
C LEU A 158 -11.07 -9.04 -21.31
N ASP A 159 -10.09 -9.87 -21.60
CA ASP A 159 -10.32 -11.20 -22.14
C ASP A 159 -10.84 -12.15 -21.06
N ILE A 160 -11.97 -12.81 -21.32
CA ILE A 160 -12.57 -13.80 -20.44
C ILE A 160 -12.43 -15.19 -21.03
N GLY A 161 -11.87 -16.11 -20.23
CA GLY A 161 -11.65 -17.51 -20.64
C GLY A 161 -12.94 -18.34 -20.80
N THR A 162 -14.08 -17.82 -20.36
CA THR A 162 -15.41 -18.43 -20.50
C THR A 162 -16.34 -17.45 -21.19
N LYS A 163 -17.16 -17.97 -22.13
CA LYS A 163 -18.16 -17.14 -22.82
C LYS A 163 -19.29 -16.73 -21.88
N THR A 164 -19.80 -15.50 -22.05
CA THR A 164 -21.01 -15.05 -21.36
C THR A 164 -22.21 -15.92 -21.73
N LYS A 165 -23.07 -16.21 -20.77
CA LYS A 165 -24.28 -17.08 -20.96
C LYS A 165 -25.52 -16.29 -21.35
N LYS A 166 -25.48 -14.97 -21.23
CA LYS A 166 -26.53 -14.04 -21.60
C LYS A 166 -25.95 -12.69 -22.00
N SER A 167 -26.76 -11.84 -22.60
CA SER A 167 -26.36 -10.45 -22.86
C SER A 167 -26.43 -9.62 -21.60
N TRP A 168 -25.50 -8.68 -21.49
CA TRP A 168 -25.40 -7.73 -20.40
C TRP A 168 -25.43 -6.28 -20.93
N PRO A 169 -26.26 -5.41 -20.34
CA PRO A 169 -26.34 -4.02 -20.79
C PRO A 169 -25.10 -3.20 -20.39
N SER A 170 -24.87 -2.12 -21.11
CA SER A 170 -23.92 -1.07 -20.70
C SER A 170 -24.27 -0.58 -19.29
N GLY A 171 -23.24 -0.27 -18.49
CA GLY A 171 -23.40 0.13 -17.10
C GLY A 171 -23.49 -1.03 -16.10
N THR A 172 -23.56 -2.29 -16.55
CA THR A 172 -23.47 -3.45 -15.67
C THR A 172 -22.18 -3.40 -14.86
N VAL A 173 -22.29 -3.65 -13.55
CA VAL A 173 -21.12 -3.65 -12.65
C VAL A 173 -20.33 -4.94 -12.83
N VAL A 174 -19.02 -4.81 -12.95
CA VAL A 174 -18.08 -5.94 -13.04
C VAL A 174 -17.03 -5.79 -11.94
N MET A 175 -16.79 -6.89 -11.22
CA MET A 175 -15.84 -6.91 -10.11
C MET A 175 -15.00 -8.18 -10.16
N PRO A 176 -13.73 -8.14 -9.75
CA PRO A 176 -12.97 -9.36 -9.53
C PRO A 176 -13.57 -10.17 -8.39
N LEU A 177 -13.50 -11.50 -8.51
CA LEU A 177 -13.89 -12.44 -7.46
C LEU A 177 -12.66 -13.07 -6.84
N ARG A 178 -12.67 -13.23 -5.51
CA ARG A 178 -11.61 -13.92 -4.77
C ARG A 178 -12.13 -15.18 -4.10
N PRO A 179 -11.40 -16.30 -4.23
CA PRO A 179 -11.68 -17.49 -3.44
C PRO A 179 -11.24 -17.23 -1.99
N CYS A 180 -12.16 -17.36 -1.06
CA CYS A 180 -11.96 -17.02 0.34
C CYS A 180 -12.52 -18.08 1.28
N TYR A 181 -12.00 -18.11 2.51
CA TYR A 181 -12.70 -18.65 3.66
C TYR A 181 -13.23 -17.51 4.52
N ILE A 182 -14.37 -17.73 5.18
CA ILE A 182 -14.77 -16.85 6.27
C ILE A 182 -13.84 -17.16 7.45
N SER A 183 -13.29 -16.13 8.10
CA SER A 183 -12.47 -16.29 9.31
C SER A 183 -13.30 -16.90 10.44
N ASP A 184 -12.63 -17.48 11.43
CA ASP A 184 -13.18 -18.38 12.46
C ASP A 184 -14.39 -17.85 13.22
N LYS A 185 -14.70 -16.55 13.16
CA LYS A 185 -15.77 -15.93 13.92
C LYS A 185 -16.60 -14.96 13.10
N VAL A 186 -17.90 -15.22 13.02
CA VAL A 186 -18.89 -14.26 12.52
C VAL A 186 -19.56 -13.57 13.71
N MET A 187 -19.50 -12.25 13.75
CA MET A 187 -20.18 -11.46 14.76
C MET A 187 -21.49 -10.90 14.22
N GLN A 188 -22.59 -11.18 14.91
CA GLN A 188 -23.89 -10.60 14.65
C GLN A 188 -24.26 -9.66 15.78
N SER A 189 -24.73 -8.48 15.45
CA SER A 189 -25.40 -7.56 16.38
C SER A 189 -26.80 -7.28 15.90
N ARG A 190 -27.76 -7.26 16.84
CA ARG A 190 -29.16 -6.99 16.56
C ARG A 190 -29.61 -5.68 17.19
N ARG A 191 -30.23 -4.82 16.41
CA ARG A 191 -30.85 -3.57 16.88
C ARG A 191 -32.25 -3.45 16.31
N GLY A 192 -33.24 -3.73 17.14
CA GLY A 192 -34.65 -3.77 16.70
C GLY A 192 -34.90 -4.88 15.68
N LEU A 193 -35.34 -4.51 14.50
CA LEU A 193 -35.59 -5.43 13.37
C LEU A 193 -34.39 -5.57 12.43
N THR A 194 -33.33 -4.81 12.67
CA THR A 194 -32.12 -4.84 11.84
C THR A 194 -31.05 -5.68 12.47
N ASN A 195 -30.42 -6.54 11.69
CA ASN A 195 -29.27 -7.35 12.07
C ASN A 195 -28.05 -6.87 11.28
N ALA A 196 -26.98 -6.57 12.00
CA ALA A 196 -25.71 -6.24 11.40
C ALA A 196 -24.72 -7.38 11.59
N TYR A 197 -24.01 -7.72 10.52
CA TYR A 197 -22.97 -8.73 10.49
C TYR A 197 -21.64 -8.10 10.10
N THR A 198 -20.57 -8.50 10.76
CA THR A 198 -19.21 -8.23 10.30
C THR A 198 -18.60 -9.56 9.87
N LEU A 199 -18.27 -9.65 8.59
CA LEU A 199 -17.64 -10.82 7.99
C LEU A 199 -16.22 -10.48 7.60
N THR A 200 -15.29 -11.35 7.99
CA THR A 200 -13.89 -11.26 7.59
C THR A 200 -13.59 -12.45 6.67
N PHE A 201 -13.18 -12.15 5.46
CA PHE A 201 -12.85 -13.12 4.43
C PHE A 201 -11.34 -13.19 4.27
N GLN A 202 -10.77 -14.35 4.49
CA GLN A 202 -9.36 -14.62 4.22
C GLN A 202 -9.21 -15.15 2.80
N VAL A 203 -8.44 -14.47 1.96
CA VAL A 203 -8.18 -14.86 0.59
C VAL A 203 -7.27 -16.08 0.55
N LEU A 204 -7.66 -17.09 -0.22
CA LEU A 204 -6.92 -18.35 -0.36
C LEU A 204 -5.68 -18.18 -1.24
N ASN A 205 -5.79 -17.37 -2.27
CA ASN A 205 -4.73 -17.17 -3.23
C ASN A 205 -4.46 -15.68 -3.41
N ASN A 206 -3.29 -15.23 -2.97
CA ASN A 206 -2.94 -13.83 -2.96
C ASN A 206 -2.29 -13.44 -4.28
N ALA A 207 -2.82 -12.41 -4.94
CA ALA A 207 -2.21 -11.82 -6.10
C ALA A 207 -0.86 -11.21 -5.73
N VAL A 208 0.11 -11.43 -6.59
CA VAL A 208 1.35 -10.64 -6.60
C VAL A 208 1.14 -9.54 -7.64
N LEU A 209 1.30 -8.29 -7.23
CA LEU A 209 1.32 -7.16 -8.16
C LEU A 209 2.68 -7.16 -8.87
N ASP A 210 2.73 -6.54 -10.06
CA ASP A 210 3.99 -6.29 -10.72
C ASP A 210 4.91 -5.53 -9.77
N GLU A 211 6.20 -5.84 -9.81
CA GLU A 211 7.16 -5.15 -8.97
C GLU A 211 7.23 -3.68 -9.40
N ASP A 212 7.17 -2.78 -8.43
CA ASP A 212 7.53 -1.39 -8.64
C ASP A 212 9.03 -1.32 -8.95
N THR A 213 9.42 -0.47 -9.90
CA THR A 213 10.82 -0.26 -10.29
C THR A 213 11.25 1.17 -9.95
N PRO A 214 11.40 1.49 -8.64
CA PRO A 214 11.85 2.81 -8.24
C PRO A 214 13.30 3.04 -8.63
N GLU A 215 13.72 4.29 -8.66
CA GLU A 215 15.13 4.63 -8.73
C GLU A 215 15.88 3.99 -7.56
N THR A 216 17.15 3.65 -7.78
CA THR A 216 18.00 3.06 -6.75
C THR A 216 19.25 3.89 -6.52
N VAL A 217 19.65 4.01 -5.26
CA VAL A 217 20.94 4.56 -4.85
C VAL A 217 21.63 3.51 -3.99
N GLU A 218 22.84 3.09 -4.39
CA GLU A 218 23.57 2.00 -3.74
C GLU A 218 22.72 0.73 -3.61
N ASP A 219 22.01 0.33 -4.68
CA ASP A 219 21.11 -0.82 -4.77
C ASP A 219 19.91 -0.78 -3.82
N ILE A 220 19.60 0.37 -3.26
CA ILE A 220 18.47 0.59 -2.36
C ILE A 220 17.47 1.54 -3.00
N ASP A 221 16.21 1.16 -2.93
CA ASP A 221 15.10 1.93 -3.50
C ASP A 221 15.06 3.37 -2.94
N VAL A 222 14.83 4.34 -3.81
CA VAL A 222 14.68 5.76 -3.44
C VAL A 222 13.28 6.24 -3.82
N TYR A 223 12.59 6.86 -2.88
CA TYR A 223 11.29 7.45 -3.14
C TYR A 223 11.35 8.96 -2.93
N LEU A 224 11.48 9.69 -4.03
CA LEU A 224 11.54 11.16 -4.02
C LEU A 224 10.14 11.81 -4.03
N THR A 225 9.09 11.02 -4.17
CA THR A 225 7.71 11.52 -4.13
C THR A 225 7.12 11.24 -2.75
N GLN A 226 6.54 12.27 -2.14
CA GLN A 226 5.83 12.10 -0.87
C GLN A 226 4.69 11.10 -1.04
N TYR A 227 4.51 10.20 -0.07
CA TYR A 227 3.29 9.40 -0.03
C TYR A 227 2.10 10.35 0.09
N LEU A 228 1.11 10.14 -0.79
CA LEU A 228 -0.07 11.00 -0.86
C LEU A 228 -0.71 11.12 0.53
N SER A 229 -0.55 12.26 1.13
CA SER A 229 -1.28 12.67 2.32
C SER A 229 -2.31 13.70 1.91
N SER A 230 -3.48 13.73 2.54
CA SER A 230 -4.37 14.87 2.36
C SER A 230 -3.64 16.14 2.83
N GLU A 231 -3.89 17.29 2.20
CA GLU A 231 -3.28 18.58 2.55
C GLU A 231 -3.40 18.93 4.04
N ASN A 232 -4.38 18.34 4.74
CA ASN A 232 -4.63 18.53 6.16
C ASN A 232 -4.18 17.34 7.03
N ALA A 233 -3.40 16.38 6.50
CA ALA A 233 -2.96 15.25 7.29
C ALA A 233 -1.83 15.65 8.23
N VAL A 234 -2.04 15.45 9.51
CA VAL A 234 -1.00 15.61 10.52
C VAL A 234 0.05 14.52 10.32
N ARG A 235 1.29 14.92 10.08
CA ARG A 235 2.44 14.03 10.15
C ARG A 235 2.96 14.03 11.58
N ALA A 236 2.92 12.90 12.25
CA ALA A 236 3.51 12.77 13.58
C ALA A 236 4.94 12.26 13.45
N ILE A 237 5.86 12.92 14.13
CA ILE A 237 7.26 12.54 14.24
C ILE A 237 7.55 12.21 15.69
N ASP A 238 8.16 11.06 15.92
CA ASP A 238 8.60 10.61 17.23
C ASP A 238 10.08 10.27 17.21
N PHE A 239 10.75 10.50 18.33
CA PHE A 239 12.14 10.15 18.54
C PHE A 239 12.22 9.03 19.56
N ASP A 240 12.80 7.90 19.18
CA ASP A 240 12.92 6.73 20.02
C ASP A 240 14.39 6.42 20.32
N SER A 241 14.64 5.94 21.53
CA SER A 241 15.96 5.52 22.00
C SER A 241 15.79 4.42 23.04
N GLU A 242 16.56 3.35 22.93
CA GLU A 242 16.57 2.34 23.97
C GLU A 242 17.31 2.89 25.20
N ILE A 243 16.57 3.12 26.27
CA ILE A 243 17.11 3.67 27.51
C ILE A 243 16.95 2.63 28.63
N ASP A 244 18.06 2.07 29.04
CA ASP A 244 18.10 1.33 30.31
C ASP A 244 18.03 2.32 31.47
N SER A 245 17.02 2.21 32.30
CA SER A 245 16.89 3.02 33.50
C SER A 245 16.94 2.14 34.73
N PHE A 246 17.78 2.54 35.67
CA PHE A 246 17.85 1.91 36.98
C PHE A 246 17.54 2.94 38.09
N ASP A 247 16.44 2.73 38.78
CA ASP A 247 16.04 3.53 39.95
C ASP A 247 16.12 2.66 41.18
N PRO A 248 17.17 2.82 42.04
CA PRO A 248 17.29 2.09 43.27
C PRO A 248 16.36 2.61 44.38
N LEU A 249 15.45 3.55 44.06
CA LEU A 249 14.55 4.21 45.03
C LEU A 249 15.28 4.99 46.19
N LEU A 250 16.58 5.26 45.99
CA LEU A 250 17.45 5.95 46.97
C LEU A 250 17.79 7.39 46.53
N GLY A 251 16.98 7.99 45.65
CA GLY A 251 17.11 9.39 45.23
C GLY A 251 18.14 9.63 44.13
N ARG A 252 18.83 8.60 43.61
CA ARG A 252 19.69 8.67 42.42
C ARG A 252 19.10 7.79 41.33
N PHE A 253 18.92 8.40 40.17
CA PHE A 253 18.39 7.77 38.98
C PHE A 253 19.49 7.63 37.92
N TYR A 254 19.69 6.44 37.36
CA TYR A 254 20.67 6.21 36.32
C TYR A 254 19.97 5.87 35.01
N LYS A 255 20.39 6.57 33.93
CA LYS A 255 20.00 6.27 32.56
C LYS A 255 21.21 5.91 31.72
N ARG A 256 21.09 4.89 30.92
CA ARG A 256 22.08 4.50 29.95
C ARG A 256 21.39 4.17 28.63
N THR A 257 21.91 4.71 27.52
CA THR A 257 21.53 4.25 26.18
C THR A 257 22.70 3.51 25.56
N THR A 258 22.38 2.45 24.82
CA THR A 258 23.35 1.69 24.05
C THR A 258 23.30 2.04 22.58
N TRP A 259 22.26 2.74 22.15
CA TRP A 259 22.15 3.22 20.78
C TRP A 259 23.04 4.43 20.55
N LEU A 260 23.78 4.41 19.44
CA LEU A 260 24.63 5.53 19.03
C LEU A 260 23.82 6.75 18.58
N ASN A 261 22.69 6.53 17.96
CA ASN A 261 21.77 7.55 17.46
C ASN A 261 20.34 7.20 17.82
N ASN A 262 19.54 8.19 18.15
CA ASN A 262 18.11 8.01 18.29
C ASN A 262 17.48 7.67 16.91
N ARG A 263 16.42 6.89 16.92
CA ARG A 263 15.63 6.60 15.74
C ARG A 263 14.52 7.63 15.59
N VAL A 264 14.27 8.01 14.36
CA VAL A 264 13.13 8.88 14.03
C VAL A 264 12.04 8.01 13.43
N GLY A 265 10.85 8.05 14.04
CA GLY A 265 9.64 7.48 13.51
C GLY A 265 8.79 8.57 12.84
N SER A 266 8.16 8.26 11.73
CA SER A 266 7.22 9.17 11.07
C SER A 266 5.94 8.43 10.72
N SER A 267 4.81 8.91 11.24
CA SER A 267 3.48 8.39 10.92
C SER A 267 2.76 9.37 10.01
N MET A 268 2.14 8.84 8.95
CA MET A 268 1.41 9.64 7.99
C MET A 268 0.11 8.93 7.57
N ARG A 269 -0.90 9.74 7.28
CA ARG A 269 -2.16 9.28 6.73
C ARG A 269 -2.09 9.35 5.22
N VAL A 270 -2.20 8.21 4.53
CA VAL A 270 -2.22 8.11 3.09
C VAL A 270 -3.66 7.98 2.62
N VAL A 271 -4.08 8.87 1.73
CA VAL A 271 -5.42 8.87 1.12
C VAL A 271 -5.24 8.59 -0.36
N THR A 272 -5.98 7.61 -0.88
CA THR A 272 -6.04 7.33 -2.33
C THR A 272 -7.43 7.70 -2.84
N THR A 273 -7.49 8.41 -3.95
CA THR A 273 -8.74 8.98 -4.50
C THR A 273 -9.22 8.26 -5.76
N ASN A 274 -8.41 7.33 -6.29
CA ASN A 274 -8.72 6.54 -7.47
C ASN A 274 -8.02 5.18 -7.44
N LEU A 275 -8.41 4.29 -8.34
CA LEU A 275 -7.87 2.92 -8.40
C LEU A 275 -6.37 2.88 -8.73
N LYS A 276 -5.85 3.84 -9.52
CA LYS A 276 -4.43 3.91 -9.81
C LYS A 276 -3.60 4.18 -8.56
N GLU A 277 -3.95 5.22 -7.80
CA GLU A 277 -3.27 5.56 -6.55
C GLU A 277 -3.33 4.42 -5.53
N TYR A 278 -4.49 3.77 -5.42
CA TYR A 278 -4.67 2.58 -4.59
C TYR A 278 -3.75 1.43 -5.04
N TYR A 279 -3.67 1.17 -6.34
CA TYR A 279 -2.80 0.14 -6.90
C TYR A 279 -1.32 0.46 -6.66
N ASP A 280 -0.91 1.70 -6.90
CA ASP A 280 0.47 2.17 -6.69
C ASP A 280 0.87 2.08 -5.20
N ALA A 281 -0.03 2.44 -4.27
CA ALA A 281 0.22 2.30 -2.83
C ALA A 281 0.44 0.83 -2.44
N ARG A 282 -0.35 -0.09 -2.98
CA ARG A 282 -0.19 -1.53 -2.76
C ARG A 282 1.10 -2.07 -3.36
N LYS A 283 1.45 -1.69 -4.61
CA LYS A 283 2.72 -2.07 -5.26
C LYS A 283 3.90 -1.67 -4.40
N ARG A 284 3.91 -0.42 -3.94
CA ARG A 284 4.96 0.12 -3.09
C ARG A 284 5.10 -0.66 -1.78
N PHE A 285 3.98 -0.93 -1.09
CA PHE A 285 3.99 -1.73 0.13
C PHE A 285 4.46 -3.17 -0.11
N GLN A 286 4.04 -3.80 -1.21
CA GLN A 286 4.49 -5.14 -1.60
C GLN A 286 5.99 -5.17 -1.94
N ARG A 287 6.51 -4.14 -2.63
CA ARG A 287 7.94 -4.01 -2.93
C ARG A 287 8.78 -4.03 -1.66
N HIS A 288 8.34 -3.36 -0.61
CA HIS A 288 9.02 -3.35 0.68
C HIS A 288 8.84 -4.64 1.48
N ARG A 289 7.84 -5.47 1.15
CA ARG A 289 7.45 -6.64 1.94
C ARG A 289 7.24 -6.31 3.41
N GLY A 290 6.49 -5.24 3.69
CA GLY A 290 6.31 -4.70 5.03
C GLY A 290 7.63 -4.18 5.61
N LYS A 291 8.03 -4.68 6.78
CA LYS A 291 9.25 -4.26 7.49
C LYS A 291 10.55 -4.74 6.87
N PHE A 292 10.53 -5.55 5.81
CA PHE A 292 11.72 -6.29 5.36
C PHE A 292 12.69 -5.43 4.56
N ARG A 293 12.27 -4.84 3.41
CA ARG A 293 13.15 -4.08 2.53
C ARG A 293 13.26 -2.63 2.96
N PRO A 294 14.47 -2.10 3.14
CA PRO A 294 14.69 -0.69 3.42
C PRO A 294 14.61 0.15 2.15
N PHE A 295 14.53 1.46 2.33
CA PHE A 295 14.52 2.45 1.28
C PHE A 295 15.05 3.79 1.77
N TRP A 296 15.43 4.65 0.83
CA TRP A 296 15.76 6.04 1.07
C TRP A 296 14.50 6.91 0.95
N TYR A 297 14.27 7.77 1.93
CA TYR A 297 13.07 8.60 1.99
C TYR A 297 13.38 10.01 2.53
N PRO A 298 13.00 11.08 1.80
CA PRO A 298 13.18 12.45 2.26
C PRO A 298 12.29 12.76 3.47
N SER A 299 12.74 13.68 4.32
CA SER A 299 11.90 14.18 5.41
C SER A 299 10.74 15.03 4.91
N PHE A 300 10.81 15.61 3.71
CA PHE A 300 9.88 16.60 3.15
C PHE A 300 9.67 17.80 4.07
N GLU A 301 10.68 18.14 4.83
CA GLU A 301 10.73 19.31 5.70
C GLU A 301 11.87 20.22 5.25
N ASP A 302 11.77 21.53 5.54
CA ASP A 302 12.86 22.47 5.31
C ASP A 302 13.91 22.32 6.42
N ASN A 303 14.79 21.32 6.24
CA ASN A 303 15.81 20.99 7.23
C ASN A 303 17.07 21.86 7.15
N LEU A 304 17.28 22.56 6.03
CA LEU A 304 18.47 23.37 5.78
C LEU A 304 18.11 24.74 5.24
N LYS A 305 18.52 25.76 5.96
CA LYS A 305 18.40 27.14 5.48
C LYS A 305 19.59 27.50 4.62
N ILE A 306 19.39 27.47 3.29
CA ILE A 306 20.42 27.76 2.31
C ILE A 306 20.68 29.29 2.24
N ILE A 307 21.95 29.64 2.21
CA ILE A 307 22.42 31.03 2.02
C ILE A 307 22.85 31.22 0.59
N GLU A 308 23.64 30.32 0.04
CA GLU A 308 24.21 30.40 -1.30
C GLU A 308 24.40 29.03 -1.93
N VAL A 309 24.30 28.97 -3.25
CA VAL A 309 24.62 27.76 -4.06
C VAL A 309 25.72 28.14 -5.03
N ASN A 310 26.84 27.42 -4.97
CA ASN A 310 28.01 27.65 -5.80
C ASN A 310 28.54 26.34 -6.38
N ASN A 311 28.21 26.07 -7.63
CA ASN A 311 28.58 24.83 -8.34
C ASN A 311 28.15 23.55 -7.55
N ASP A 312 29.13 22.84 -7.02
CA ASP A 312 28.97 21.64 -6.21
C ASP A 312 28.87 21.88 -4.69
N LYS A 313 28.73 23.18 -4.29
CA LYS A 313 28.72 23.57 -2.88
C LYS A 313 27.47 24.35 -2.52
N ILE A 314 26.94 23.97 -1.38
CA ILE A 314 25.84 24.68 -0.73
C ILE A 314 26.36 25.32 0.56
N GLU A 315 26.15 26.60 0.74
CA GLU A 315 26.36 27.31 2.01
C GLU A 315 25.02 27.40 2.73
N ALA A 316 24.99 26.93 3.98
CA ALA A 316 23.79 26.91 4.81
C ALA A 316 24.08 27.29 6.24
N ILE A 317 23.03 27.66 7.01
CA ILE A 317 23.14 27.87 8.45
C ILE A 317 23.39 26.52 9.13
N ASP A 318 24.37 26.48 10.06
CA ASP A 318 24.64 25.28 10.85
C ASP A 318 23.72 25.19 12.07
N ASP A 319 22.55 24.58 11.89
CA ASP A 319 21.60 24.31 12.96
C ASP A 319 21.89 22.94 13.65
N GLY A 320 23.10 22.40 13.54
CA GLY A 320 23.52 21.15 14.18
C GLY A 320 23.22 19.91 13.33
N MET A 321 23.36 20.02 12.02
CA MET A 321 23.20 18.88 11.10
C MET A 321 24.01 17.67 11.56
N SER A 322 23.37 16.49 11.63
CA SER A 322 24.04 15.25 11.99
C SER A 322 24.87 14.69 10.83
N ASP A 323 26.05 14.18 11.11
CA ASP A 323 26.95 13.52 10.13
C ASP A 323 26.38 12.19 9.59
N LYS A 324 25.26 11.73 10.14
CA LYS A 324 24.54 10.53 9.65
C LYS A 324 23.88 10.74 8.28
N TYR A 325 23.52 11.97 7.93
CA TYR A 325 22.89 12.27 6.66
C TYR A 325 23.89 12.23 5.52
N LYS A 326 23.57 11.43 4.49
CA LYS A 326 24.43 11.20 3.33
C LYS A 326 23.89 11.77 2.04
N TYR A 327 22.61 12.14 2.04
CA TYR A 327 21.92 12.64 0.85
C TYR A 327 21.02 13.83 1.20
N LEU A 328 20.94 14.76 0.26
CA LEU A 328 20.01 15.88 0.30
C LEU A 328 18.95 15.72 -0.80
N TYR A 329 17.77 16.17 -0.49
CA TYR A 329 16.65 16.34 -1.39
C TYR A 329 16.37 17.82 -1.54
N VAL A 330 16.35 18.32 -2.78
CA VAL A 330 16.10 19.72 -3.10
C VAL A 330 14.84 19.81 -3.95
N MET A 331 13.83 20.52 -3.46
CA MET A 331 12.60 20.79 -4.20
C MET A 331 12.68 22.15 -4.89
N ARG A 332 12.35 22.22 -6.18
CA ARG A 332 12.32 23.45 -6.97
C ARG A 332 10.94 24.09 -6.95
N VAL A 333 10.91 25.42 -6.88
CA VAL A 333 9.66 26.20 -6.99
C VAL A 333 9.15 26.20 -8.44
N SER A 334 10.06 26.43 -9.41
CA SER A 334 9.70 26.66 -10.81
C SER A 334 9.12 25.43 -11.51
N THR A 335 9.66 24.25 -11.23
CA THR A 335 9.26 22.99 -11.90
C THR A 335 8.43 22.08 -11.02
N GLY A 336 8.53 22.22 -9.69
CA GLY A 336 7.98 21.25 -8.75
C GLY A 336 8.67 19.88 -8.81
N GLU A 337 9.82 19.80 -9.51
CA GLU A 337 10.57 18.56 -9.66
C GLU A 337 11.65 18.44 -8.58
N PRO A 338 11.78 17.27 -7.96
CA PRO A 338 12.81 17.01 -6.97
C PRO A 338 14.16 16.69 -7.60
N SER A 339 15.22 17.02 -6.87
CA SER A 339 16.57 16.56 -7.19
C SER A 339 17.22 16.00 -5.91
N SER A 340 17.99 14.94 -6.03
CA SER A 340 18.75 14.34 -4.91
C SER A 340 20.24 14.50 -5.14
N PHE A 341 21.01 14.76 -4.09
CA PHE A 341 22.46 14.93 -4.15
C PHE A 341 23.13 14.15 -3.03
N ALA A 342 24.26 13.52 -3.32
CA ALA A 342 25.09 12.90 -2.28
C ALA A 342 26.00 13.94 -1.60
N ILE A 343 26.11 13.86 -0.29
CA ILE A 343 27.01 14.71 0.51
C ILE A 343 28.40 14.08 0.53
N ILE A 344 29.38 14.79 0.00
CA ILE A 344 30.77 14.37 0.00
C ILE A 344 31.46 14.83 1.29
N SER A 345 31.23 16.08 1.69
CA SER A 345 31.83 16.63 2.92
C SER A 345 31.00 17.78 3.47
N VAL A 346 31.13 18.00 4.77
CA VAL A 346 30.54 19.13 5.51
C VAL A 346 31.64 19.82 6.28
N VAL A 347 31.83 21.11 6.04
CA VAL A 347 32.80 21.95 6.74
C VAL A 347 32.02 23.01 7.51
N ARG A 348 32.08 22.95 8.85
CA ARG A 348 31.45 23.93 9.75
C ARG A 348 32.42 25.12 9.98
N LYS A 349 31.86 26.33 9.93
CA LYS A 349 32.62 27.56 10.10
C LYS A 349 32.34 28.19 11.47
N PRO A 350 33.29 29.00 12.02
CA PRO A 350 33.11 29.65 13.32
C PRO A 350 31.98 30.71 13.35
N ASP A 351 31.54 31.17 12.18
CA ASP A 351 30.48 32.18 12.03
C ASP A 351 29.04 31.57 12.12
N GLY A 352 28.94 30.29 12.40
CA GLY A 352 27.66 29.60 12.49
C GLY A 352 27.09 29.15 11.13
N THR A 353 27.93 29.16 10.08
CA THR A 353 27.57 28.61 8.77
C THR A 353 28.31 27.31 8.50
N MET A 354 27.82 26.55 7.52
CA MET A 354 28.48 25.38 7.03
C MET A 354 28.50 25.34 5.50
N THR A 355 29.57 24.76 4.95
CA THR A 355 29.69 24.48 3.53
C THR A 355 29.52 22.99 3.30
N ILE A 356 28.53 22.57 2.51
CA ILE A 356 28.24 21.20 2.13
C ILE A 356 28.72 21.03 0.70
N THR A 357 29.69 20.11 0.48
CA THR A 357 30.13 19.73 -0.87
C THR A 357 29.35 18.51 -1.34
N LEU A 358 28.82 18.59 -2.54
CA LEU A 358 27.97 17.58 -3.16
C LEU A 358 28.71 16.79 -4.25
N ASP A 359 28.14 15.67 -4.67
CA ASP A 359 28.71 14.77 -5.68
C ASP A 359 28.68 15.33 -7.11
N ARG A 360 27.87 16.36 -7.34
CA ARG A 360 27.68 17.00 -8.64
C ARG A 360 27.25 18.46 -8.51
N THR A 361 27.39 19.19 -9.60
CA THR A 361 26.96 20.58 -9.67
C THR A 361 25.46 20.73 -9.43
N VAL A 362 25.11 21.69 -8.58
CA VAL A 362 23.73 22.11 -8.32
C VAL A 362 23.41 23.25 -9.28
N ASP A 363 22.76 22.93 -10.40
CA ASP A 363 22.30 23.94 -11.36
C ASP A 363 20.91 24.46 -10.94
N ILE A 364 20.85 25.07 -9.78
CA ILE A 364 19.62 25.62 -9.18
C ILE A 364 19.94 26.97 -8.55
N ASP A 365 19.20 28.00 -8.94
CA ASP A 365 19.26 29.29 -8.25
C ASP A 365 18.72 29.16 -6.82
N VAL A 366 19.35 29.78 -5.83
CA VAL A 366 18.91 29.73 -4.43
C VAL A 366 17.47 30.20 -4.27
N ASN A 367 17.02 31.17 -5.09
CA ASN A 367 15.64 31.68 -5.08
C ASN A 367 14.63 30.71 -5.69
N ASP A 368 15.10 29.70 -6.43
CA ASP A 368 14.27 28.62 -6.99
C ASP A 368 14.18 27.39 -6.08
N ILE A 369 14.84 27.43 -4.95
CA ILE A 369 14.75 26.36 -3.94
C ILE A 369 13.53 26.62 -3.05
N GLN A 370 12.58 25.70 -3.06
CA GLN A 370 11.42 25.74 -2.18
C GLN A 370 11.77 25.29 -0.76
N TYR A 371 12.45 24.17 -0.64
CA TYR A 371 13.00 23.63 0.61
C TYR A 371 14.06 22.57 0.34
N VAL A 372 14.88 22.31 1.36
CA VAL A 372 15.89 21.25 1.34
C VAL A 372 15.70 20.31 2.50
N SER A 373 15.53 19.03 2.17
CA SER A 373 15.30 17.96 3.14
C SER A 373 16.47 17.00 3.24
N TYR A 374 16.64 16.39 4.40
CA TYR A 374 17.51 15.23 4.54
C TYR A 374 16.84 14.00 3.96
N ILE A 375 17.60 13.16 3.28
CA ILE A 375 17.18 11.82 2.89
C ILE A 375 17.67 10.84 3.95
N THR A 376 16.74 10.07 4.51
CA THR A 376 17.00 9.13 5.59
C THR A 376 16.86 7.69 5.13
N TYR A 377 17.66 6.80 5.71
CA TYR A 377 17.59 5.37 5.48
C TYR A 377 16.52 4.77 6.37
N CYS A 378 15.44 4.28 5.78
CA CYS A 378 14.22 3.92 6.48
C CYS A 378 13.72 2.52 6.11
N ARG A 379 12.76 2.02 6.87
CA ARG A 379 11.86 0.93 6.53
C ARG A 379 10.43 1.24 6.95
N MET A 380 9.47 0.49 6.43
CA MET A 380 8.14 0.48 7.01
C MET A 380 8.18 -0.08 8.43
N ASP A 381 7.38 0.46 9.34
CA ASP A 381 7.29 -0.02 10.72
C ASP A 381 6.12 -0.99 10.96
N THR A 382 5.45 -1.39 9.89
CA THR A 382 4.36 -2.35 9.94
C THR A 382 4.48 -3.39 8.83
N ASP A 383 4.10 -4.62 9.13
CA ASP A 383 3.91 -5.68 8.14
C ASP A 383 2.49 -5.67 7.56
N ASN A 384 1.61 -4.80 8.07
CA ASN A 384 0.21 -4.71 7.69
C ASN A 384 -0.08 -3.40 6.95
N LEU A 385 -0.60 -3.51 5.74
CA LEU A 385 -1.27 -2.42 5.04
C LEU A 385 -2.78 -2.60 5.20
N SER A 386 -3.41 -1.74 5.97
CA SER A 386 -4.86 -1.71 6.14
C SER A 386 -5.44 -0.50 5.43
N LEU A 387 -6.33 -0.74 4.48
CA LEU A 387 -7.01 0.25 3.65
C LEU A 387 -8.48 0.29 4.04
N SER A 388 -8.92 1.39 4.63
CA SER A 388 -10.32 1.62 4.98
C SER A 388 -10.98 2.44 3.88
N TRP A 389 -12.03 1.89 3.27
CA TRP A 389 -12.77 2.54 2.19
C TRP A 389 -13.89 3.40 2.76
N VAL A 390 -13.88 4.68 2.39
CA VAL A 390 -14.81 5.70 2.92
C VAL A 390 -15.90 6.07 1.93
N GLY A 391 -15.74 5.65 0.68
CA GLY A 391 -16.68 5.93 -0.42
C GLY A 391 -16.20 5.34 -1.73
N ASN A 392 -16.86 5.67 -2.84
CA ASN A 392 -16.48 5.17 -4.17
C ASN A 392 -15.07 5.62 -4.55
N GLY A 393 -14.14 4.67 -4.58
CA GLY A 393 -12.77 4.89 -5.04
C GLY A 393 -11.84 5.57 -4.04
N VAL A 394 -12.32 5.96 -2.85
CA VAL A 394 -11.49 6.63 -1.83
C VAL A 394 -11.14 5.67 -0.71
N SER A 395 -9.84 5.42 -0.51
CA SER A 395 -9.35 4.67 0.63
C SER A 395 -8.39 5.48 1.51
N VAL A 396 -8.33 5.09 2.77
CA VAL A 396 -7.46 5.72 3.78
C VAL A 396 -6.65 4.64 4.46
N SER A 397 -5.35 4.89 4.61
CA SER A 397 -4.44 4.04 5.36
C SER A 397 -3.51 4.87 6.24
N ASN A 398 -3.00 4.27 7.31
CA ASN A 398 -1.98 4.87 8.14
C ASN A 398 -0.66 4.14 7.91
N TRP A 399 0.34 4.87 7.51
CA TRP A 399 1.68 4.36 7.26
C TRP A 399 2.62 4.87 8.34
N ARG A 400 3.50 4.01 8.79
CA ARG A 400 4.58 4.38 9.70
C ARG A 400 5.90 3.94 9.11
N ILE A 401 6.84 4.87 9.09
CA ILE A 401 8.22 4.69 8.63
C ILE A 401 9.13 4.90 9.84
N VAL A 402 10.13 4.07 9.97
CA VAL A 402 11.16 4.22 11.00
C VAL A 402 12.53 4.29 10.38
N GLU A 403 13.35 5.21 10.87
CA GLU A 403 14.74 5.34 10.51
C GLU A 403 15.57 4.16 11.02
N LEU A 404 16.51 3.71 10.22
CA LEU A 404 17.43 2.63 10.53
C LEU A 404 18.80 3.18 10.94
N ALA A 405 19.47 2.46 11.82
CA ALA A 405 20.87 2.77 12.14
C ALA A 405 21.76 2.61 10.89
N PRO A 406 22.74 3.50 10.68
CA PRO A 406 23.62 3.45 9.50
C PRO A 406 24.34 2.11 9.28
N SER A 407 24.65 1.38 10.35
CA SER A 407 25.28 0.06 10.33
C SER A 407 24.37 -1.05 9.78
N THR A 408 23.06 -0.88 9.78
CA THR A 408 22.10 -1.86 9.25
C THR A 408 22.26 -2.08 7.74
N LYS A 409 22.82 -1.10 7.02
CA LYS A 409 23.07 -1.17 5.59
C LYS A 409 24.01 -2.32 5.19
N LYS A 410 25.01 -2.67 6.02
CA LYS A 410 26.01 -3.70 5.73
C LYS A 410 25.51 -5.15 5.87
N LEU A 411 24.36 -5.37 6.49
CA LEU A 411 23.84 -6.71 6.78
C LEU A 411 22.89 -7.26 5.70
N LEU A 412 22.61 -6.47 4.65
CA LEU A 412 21.65 -6.82 3.60
C LEU A 412 22.29 -7.16 2.24
N THR A 413 23.62 -7.10 2.15
CA THR A 413 24.41 -7.61 1.01
C THR A 413 24.86 -9.05 1.33
#